data_f5bb51bc1f02b0f39b673be25462b4df
#
_entry.id   f5bb51bc1f02b0f39b673be25462b4df
#
_cell.length_a   1.000
_cell.length_b   1.000
_cell.length_c   1.000
_cell.angle_alpha   90.00
_cell.angle_beta   90.00
_cell.angle_gamma   90.00
#
_symmetry.space_group_name_H-M   'P 1'
#
loop_
_entity.id
_entity.type
_entity.pdbx_description
1 polymer ?
#
loop_
_entity_poly.entity_id
_entity_poly.type
_entity_poly.pdbx_seq_one_letter_code
_entity_poly.pdbx_strand_id
1 'polypeptide(L)'
;MKDNNDMPGHLARRFQQIAVAVFLAEVGDAGFDLTPVQYAALATIKANPGLDQVTLAGLIAYDRTTITGVIDRLVQKGLAERRASSRDRRARELEITDEGRRTLRKITPAVESAQRVMLRGLSAKEGEELMRLLRKAIAAGNELSRAPLRDVQA
;
A
#
# COMPACT_ATOMS: atom_id res chain seq x y z
N MET A 1 8.24 25.83 -24.05
CA MET A 1 7.77 24.50 -23.58
C MET A 1 8.48 24.23 -22.27
N LYS A 2 7.75 24.03 -21.18
CA LYS A 2 8.38 23.69 -19.89
C LYS A 2 9.14 22.37 -20.04
N ASP A 3 10.32 22.30 -19.47
CA ASP A 3 11.07 21.04 -19.41
C ASP A 3 10.20 19.95 -18.77
N ASN A 4 10.30 18.73 -19.30
CA ASN A 4 9.58 17.56 -18.75
C ASN A 4 9.85 17.38 -17.25
N ASN A 5 11.02 17.84 -16.79
CA ASN A 5 11.42 17.79 -15.38
C ASN A 5 10.61 18.74 -14.46
N ASP A 6 9.88 19.71 -15.02
CA ASP A 6 9.03 20.65 -14.28
C ASP A 6 7.55 20.24 -14.27
N MET A 7 7.20 19.13 -14.88
CA MET A 7 5.83 18.65 -14.91
C MET A 7 5.48 17.83 -13.64
N PRO A 8 4.44 18.21 -12.87
CA PRO A 8 4.07 17.48 -11.65
C PRO A 8 3.86 15.99 -11.86
N GLY A 9 3.21 15.58 -12.95
CA GLY A 9 2.99 14.17 -13.27
C GLY A 9 4.29 13.40 -13.53
N HIS A 10 5.29 14.03 -14.17
CA HIS A 10 6.60 13.43 -14.38
C HIS A 10 7.38 13.28 -13.07
N LEU A 11 7.35 14.32 -12.22
CA LEU A 11 7.99 14.28 -10.90
C LEU A 11 7.33 13.23 -10.00
N ALA A 12 6.00 13.15 -10.00
CA ALA A 12 5.27 12.13 -9.24
C ALA A 12 5.65 10.71 -9.68
N ARG A 13 5.74 10.45 -11.00
CA ARG A 13 6.18 9.15 -11.54
C ARG A 13 7.60 8.81 -11.12
N ARG A 14 8.54 9.76 -11.22
CA ARG A 14 9.93 9.54 -10.78
C ARG A 14 10.02 9.28 -9.29
N PHE A 15 9.28 10.03 -8.48
CA PHE A 15 9.24 9.84 -7.04
C PHE A 15 8.67 8.46 -6.67
N GLN A 16 7.59 8.03 -7.36
CA GLN A 16 7.05 6.68 -7.20
C GLN A 16 8.07 5.58 -7.54
N GLN A 17 8.85 5.73 -8.62
CA GLN A 17 9.90 4.77 -8.97
C GLN A 17 10.96 4.66 -7.86
N ILE A 18 11.37 5.78 -7.28
CA ILE A 18 12.31 5.83 -6.15
C ILE A 18 11.69 5.15 -4.94
N ALA A 19 10.45 5.48 -4.59
CA ALA A 19 9.74 4.91 -3.45
C ALA A 19 9.68 3.38 -3.53
N VAL A 20 9.34 2.82 -4.70
CA VAL A 20 9.28 1.37 -4.92
C VAL A 20 10.68 0.74 -4.80
N ALA A 21 11.68 1.33 -5.45
CA ALA A 21 13.05 0.79 -5.43
C ALA A 21 13.63 0.77 -4.01
N VAL A 22 13.46 1.85 -3.25
CA VAL A 22 13.92 1.95 -1.86
C VAL A 22 13.19 0.96 -0.95
N PHE A 23 11.87 0.85 -1.10
CA PHE A 23 11.09 -0.13 -0.34
C PHE A 23 11.60 -1.56 -0.57
N LEU A 24 11.77 -1.96 -1.84
CA LEU A 24 12.22 -3.30 -2.19
C LEU A 24 13.64 -3.59 -1.68
N ALA A 25 14.53 -2.60 -1.71
CA ALA A 25 15.89 -2.73 -1.20
C ALA A 25 15.88 -2.94 0.33
N GLU A 26 15.25 -2.04 1.09
CA GLU A 26 15.21 -2.11 2.55
C GLU A 26 14.52 -3.39 3.07
N VAL A 27 13.41 -3.76 2.44
CA VAL A 27 12.65 -4.97 2.79
C VAL A 27 13.43 -6.24 2.40
N GLY A 28 14.08 -6.23 1.22
CA GLY A 28 14.92 -7.32 0.75
C GLY A 28 16.15 -7.54 1.64
N ASP A 29 16.83 -6.47 2.05
CA ASP A 29 17.98 -6.51 2.96
C ASP A 29 17.60 -7.05 4.35
N ALA A 30 16.36 -6.83 4.76
CA ALA A 30 15.80 -7.42 5.98
C ALA A 30 15.37 -8.89 5.81
N GLY A 31 15.54 -9.49 4.63
CA GLY A 31 15.25 -10.89 4.36
C GLY A 31 13.78 -11.18 4.01
N PHE A 32 13.02 -10.17 3.58
CA PHE A 32 11.61 -10.33 3.20
C PHE A 32 11.38 -10.07 1.70
N ASP A 33 10.39 -10.75 1.17
CA ASP A 33 9.93 -10.62 -0.23
C ASP A 33 8.47 -10.13 -0.24
N LEU A 34 8.27 -8.84 -0.04
CA LEU A 34 6.98 -8.16 -0.15
C LEU A 34 7.11 -6.90 -1.01
N THR A 35 6.14 -6.68 -1.88
CA THR A 35 6.01 -5.41 -2.60
C THR A 35 5.28 -4.36 -1.75
N PRO A 36 5.39 -3.06 -2.08
CA PRO A 36 4.64 -2.02 -1.36
C PRO A 36 3.14 -2.29 -1.30
N VAL A 37 2.52 -2.76 -2.40
CA VAL A 37 1.09 -3.04 -2.43
C VAL A 37 0.73 -4.29 -1.61
N GLN A 38 1.58 -5.31 -1.60
CA GLN A 38 1.38 -6.50 -0.75
C GLN A 38 1.45 -6.14 0.73
N TYR A 39 2.42 -5.28 1.11
CA TYR A 39 2.51 -4.77 2.48
C TYR A 39 1.27 -3.97 2.87
N ALA A 40 0.83 -3.03 2.01
CA ALA A 40 -0.37 -2.22 2.26
C ALA A 40 -1.62 -3.10 2.41
N ALA A 41 -1.80 -4.09 1.52
CA ALA A 41 -2.90 -5.03 1.59
C ALA A 41 -2.88 -5.84 2.89
N LEU A 42 -1.74 -6.40 3.25
CA LEU A 42 -1.60 -7.22 4.47
C LEU A 42 -1.84 -6.39 5.75
N ALA A 43 -1.32 -5.16 5.79
CA ALA A 43 -1.55 -4.24 6.91
C ALA A 43 -3.03 -3.86 7.04
N THR A 44 -3.71 -3.63 5.91
CA THR A 44 -5.14 -3.29 5.87
C THR A 44 -6.01 -4.47 6.28
N ILE A 45 -5.70 -5.69 5.83
CA ILE A 45 -6.38 -6.93 6.27
C ILE A 45 -6.24 -7.11 7.79
N LYS A 46 -5.04 -6.87 8.33
CA LYS A 46 -4.82 -6.93 9.79
C LYS A 46 -5.69 -5.94 10.56
N ALA A 47 -5.82 -4.72 10.04
CA ALA A 47 -6.58 -3.65 10.69
C ALA A 47 -8.10 -3.83 10.56
N ASN A 48 -8.57 -4.61 9.58
CA ASN A 48 -9.97 -4.80 9.26
C ASN A 48 -10.30 -6.29 9.07
N PRO A 49 -10.36 -7.07 10.15
CA PRO A 49 -10.67 -8.50 10.07
C PRO A 49 -11.99 -8.77 9.34
N GLY A 50 -12.00 -9.72 8.42
CA GLY A 50 -13.21 -10.12 7.71
C GLY A 50 -13.62 -9.21 6.54
N LEU A 51 -12.76 -8.23 6.14
CA LEU A 51 -13.09 -7.42 4.98
C LEU A 51 -13.09 -8.26 3.69
N ASP A 52 -13.92 -7.85 2.72
CA ASP A 52 -13.91 -8.43 1.39
C ASP A 52 -12.85 -7.81 0.47
N GLN A 53 -12.64 -8.45 -0.68
CA GLN A 53 -11.64 -8.04 -1.66
C GLN A 53 -11.94 -6.66 -2.28
N VAL A 54 -13.21 -6.34 -2.52
CA VAL A 54 -13.61 -5.05 -3.11
C VAL A 54 -13.36 -3.91 -2.14
N THR A 55 -13.69 -4.12 -0.87
CA THR A 55 -13.42 -3.16 0.21
C THR A 55 -11.92 -2.94 0.38
N LEU A 56 -11.12 -4.01 0.38
CA LEU A 56 -9.66 -3.89 0.42
C LEU A 56 -9.11 -3.02 -0.72
N ALA A 57 -9.54 -3.28 -1.96
CA ALA A 57 -9.11 -2.50 -3.13
C ALA A 57 -9.42 -1.00 -2.96
N GLY A 58 -10.61 -0.68 -2.46
CA GLY A 58 -10.99 0.71 -2.16
C GLY A 58 -10.12 1.36 -1.09
N LEU A 59 -9.88 0.66 0.02
CA LEU A 59 -9.10 1.18 1.15
C LEU A 59 -7.63 1.47 0.82
N ILE A 60 -7.05 0.75 -0.12
CA ILE A 60 -5.64 0.97 -0.54
C ILE A 60 -5.53 1.70 -1.89
N ALA A 61 -6.64 2.20 -2.43
CA ALA A 61 -6.71 2.86 -3.74
C ALA A 61 -6.08 2.02 -4.86
N TYR A 62 -6.43 0.73 -4.91
CA TYR A 62 -5.89 -0.21 -5.89
C TYR A 62 -6.97 -0.71 -6.85
N ASP A 63 -6.55 -1.05 -8.07
CA ASP A 63 -7.45 -1.51 -9.13
C ASP A 63 -8.08 -2.85 -8.76
N ARG A 64 -9.41 -2.96 -8.92
CA ARG A 64 -10.17 -4.19 -8.63
C ARG A 64 -9.73 -5.37 -9.50
N THR A 65 -9.26 -5.12 -10.71
CA THR A 65 -8.81 -6.20 -11.62
C THR A 65 -7.45 -6.78 -11.19
N THR A 66 -6.62 -5.99 -10.52
CA THR A 66 -5.26 -6.39 -10.11
C THR A 66 -5.18 -6.83 -8.66
N ILE A 67 -6.15 -6.45 -7.80
CA ILE A 67 -6.13 -6.80 -6.38
C ILE A 67 -6.18 -8.31 -6.13
N THR A 68 -6.86 -9.06 -7.00
CA THR A 68 -6.91 -10.53 -6.92
C THR A 68 -5.54 -11.14 -6.93
N GLY A 69 -4.67 -10.71 -7.85
CA GLY A 69 -3.28 -11.19 -7.91
C GLY A 69 -2.45 -10.84 -6.68
N VAL A 70 -2.68 -9.67 -6.09
CA VAL A 70 -2.03 -9.28 -4.82
C VAL A 70 -2.43 -10.22 -3.69
N ILE A 71 -3.73 -10.49 -3.55
CA ILE A 71 -4.26 -11.40 -2.52
C ILE A 71 -3.77 -12.83 -2.76
N ASP A 72 -3.80 -13.31 -4.01
CA ASP A 72 -3.30 -14.64 -4.36
C ASP A 72 -1.84 -14.83 -3.93
N ARG A 73 -1.00 -13.82 -4.12
CA ARG A 73 0.40 -13.85 -3.67
C ARG A 73 0.51 -13.90 -2.15
N LEU A 74 -0.30 -13.13 -1.42
CA LEU A 74 -0.32 -13.18 0.04
C LEU A 74 -0.78 -14.55 0.56
N VAL A 75 -1.77 -15.15 -0.07
CA VAL A 75 -2.25 -16.49 0.27
C VAL A 75 -1.19 -17.55 -0.05
N GLN A 76 -0.54 -17.50 -1.22
CA GLN A 76 0.57 -18.39 -1.56
C GLN A 76 1.74 -18.33 -0.58
N LYS A 77 2.02 -17.14 -0.05
CA LYS A 77 3.05 -16.92 0.97
C LYS A 77 2.60 -17.33 2.38
N GLY A 78 1.36 -17.77 2.55
CA GLY A 78 0.80 -18.14 3.85
C GLY A 78 0.58 -16.97 4.81
N LEU A 79 0.51 -15.72 4.29
CA LEU A 79 0.39 -14.51 5.10
C LEU A 79 -1.07 -14.07 5.31
N ALA A 80 -1.95 -14.45 4.41
CA ALA A 80 -3.38 -14.22 4.46
C ALA A 80 -4.15 -15.45 4.00
N GLU A 81 -5.42 -15.52 4.33
CA GLU A 81 -6.34 -16.57 3.88
C GLU A 81 -7.68 -15.99 3.48
N ARG A 82 -8.37 -16.70 2.59
CA ARG A 82 -9.76 -16.45 2.25
C ARG A 82 -10.64 -17.41 3.02
N ARG A 83 -11.67 -16.88 3.69
CA ARG A 83 -12.69 -17.68 4.39
C ARG A 83 -14.06 -17.42 3.77
N ALA A 84 -14.95 -18.41 3.86
CA ALA A 84 -16.34 -18.20 3.56
C ALA A 84 -16.94 -17.24 4.59
N SER A 85 -17.68 -16.22 4.13
CA SER A 85 -18.39 -15.32 5.03
C SER A 85 -19.44 -16.08 5.84
N SER A 86 -19.53 -15.79 7.15
CA SER A 86 -20.60 -16.28 8.00
C SER A 86 -21.96 -15.65 7.69
N ARG A 87 -21.96 -14.52 6.96
CA ARG A 87 -23.16 -13.73 6.62
C ARG A 87 -23.66 -14.00 5.20
N ASP A 88 -22.76 -14.33 4.26
CA ASP A 88 -23.10 -14.62 2.87
C ASP A 88 -22.17 -15.72 2.35
N ARG A 89 -22.75 -16.89 2.01
CA ARG A 89 -22.01 -18.06 1.49
C ARG A 89 -21.30 -17.77 0.15
N ARG A 90 -21.67 -16.72 -0.57
CA ARG A 90 -21.08 -16.30 -1.86
C ARG A 90 -19.92 -15.34 -1.67
N ALA A 91 -19.82 -14.66 -0.53
CA ALA A 91 -18.75 -13.73 -0.22
C ALA A 91 -17.55 -14.44 0.39
N ARG A 92 -16.34 -13.94 0.07
CA ARG A 92 -15.08 -14.35 0.66
C ARG A 92 -14.55 -13.24 1.53
N GLU A 93 -14.30 -13.55 2.79
CA GLU A 93 -13.66 -12.67 3.75
C GLU A 93 -12.16 -12.94 3.77
N LEU A 94 -11.39 -11.88 4.00
CA LEU A 94 -9.94 -11.93 4.10
C LEU A 94 -9.52 -11.88 5.57
N GLU A 95 -8.62 -12.78 5.93
CA GLU A 95 -8.05 -12.85 7.27
C GLU A 95 -6.53 -12.91 7.20
N ILE A 96 -5.89 -12.26 8.16
CA ILE A 96 -4.45 -12.36 8.30
C ILE A 96 -4.11 -13.63 9.12
N THR A 97 -3.11 -14.39 8.66
CA THR A 97 -2.61 -15.54 9.41
C THR A 97 -1.67 -15.13 10.54
N ASP A 98 -1.33 -16.05 11.45
CA ASP A 98 -0.32 -15.79 12.47
C ASP A 98 1.06 -15.50 11.87
N GLU A 99 1.40 -16.16 10.75
CA GLU A 99 2.62 -15.86 10.01
C GLU A 99 2.57 -14.45 9.41
N GLY A 100 1.44 -14.02 8.86
CA GLY A 100 1.23 -12.66 8.38
C GLY A 100 1.43 -11.62 9.49
N ARG A 101 0.91 -11.87 10.68
CA ARG A 101 1.10 -10.99 11.85
C ARG A 101 2.57 -10.90 12.27
N ARG A 102 3.26 -12.05 12.30
CA ARG A 102 4.71 -12.10 12.62
C ARG A 102 5.52 -11.35 11.58
N THR A 103 5.24 -11.58 10.30
CA THR A 103 5.91 -10.91 9.19
C THR A 103 5.74 -9.39 9.26
N LEU A 104 4.52 -8.89 9.47
CA LEU A 104 4.30 -7.44 9.62
C LEU A 104 5.12 -6.84 10.77
N ARG A 105 5.17 -7.50 11.92
CA ARG A 105 5.99 -7.00 13.05
C ARG A 105 7.47 -6.93 12.70
N LYS A 106 7.99 -7.95 12.04
CA LYS A 106 9.41 -8.03 11.68
C LYS A 106 9.82 -7.07 10.56
N ILE A 107 8.93 -6.82 9.60
CA ILE A 107 9.20 -5.97 8.45
C ILE A 107 9.05 -4.47 8.76
N THR A 108 8.29 -4.10 9.78
CA THR A 108 8.00 -2.70 10.13
C THR A 108 9.24 -1.81 10.20
N PRO A 109 10.35 -2.20 10.87
CA PRO A 109 11.56 -1.36 10.92
C PRO A 109 12.16 -1.10 9.53
N ALA A 110 12.13 -2.08 8.62
CA ALA A 110 12.61 -1.92 7.25
C ALA A 110 11.71 -0.97 6.43
N VAL A 111 10.40 -1.08 6.61
CA VAL A 111 9.44 -0.16 5.97
C VAL A 111 9.64 1.27 6.47
N GLU A 112 9.83 1.47 7.77
CA GLU A 112 10.12 2.79 8.34
C GLU A 112 11.46 3.34 7.84
N SER A 113 12.48 2.48 7.70
CA SER A 113 13.76 2.86 7.08
C SER A 113 13.55 3.34 5.65
N ALA A 114 12.79 2.60 4.85
CA ALA A 114 12.47 2.99 3.48
C ALA A 114 11.83 4.38 3.40
N GLN A 115 10.89 4.71 4.31
CA GLN A 115 10.27 6.04 4.35
C GLN A 115 11.31 7.15 4.64
N ARG A 116 12.25 6.91 5.55
CA ARG A 116 13.32 7.88 5.84
C ARG A 116 14.28 8.03 4.67
N VAL A 117 14.68 6.93 4.05
CA VAL A 117 15.64 6.93 2.93
C VAL A 117 15.08 7.66 1.72
N MET A 118 13.80 7.47 1.38
CA MET A 118 13.20 8.16 0.22
C MET A 118 13.09 9.68 0.42
N LEU A 119 13.08 10.16 1.65
CA LEU A 119 13.03 11.58 2.00
C LEU A 119 14.37 12.17 2.44
N ARG A 120 15.47 11.42 2.32
CA ARG A 120 16.79 11.80 2.85
C ARG A 120 17.35 13.14 2.34
N GLY A 121 16.85 13.61 1.19
CA GLY A 121 17.24 14.90 0.61
C GLY A 121 16.52 16.13 1.20
N LEU A 122 15.58 15.89 2.13
CA LEU A 122 14.76 16.92 2.75
C LEU A 122 15.09 17.04 4.25
N SER A 123 15.02 18.27 4.78
CA SER A 123 14.96 18.48 6.21
C SER A 123 13.63 17.94 6.79
N ALA A 124 13.54 17.75 8.10
CA ALA A 124 12.30 17.31 8.76
C ALA A 124 11.11 18.21 8.40
N LYS A 125 11.29 19.52 8.44
CA LYS A 125 10.25 20.50 8.10
C LYS A 125 9.81 20.43 6.64
N GLU A 126 10.76 20.26 5.72
CA GLU A 126 10.46 20.06 4.29
C GLU A 126 9.73 18.75 4.03
N GLY A 127 10.10 17.68 4.74
CA GLY A 127 9.40 16.38 4.66
C GLY A 127 7.95 16.50 5.14
N GLU A 128 7.70 17.17 6.25
CA GLU A 128 6.34 17.44 6.77
C GLU A 128 5.51 18.26 5.77
N GLU A 129 6.11 19.28 5.17
CA GLU A 129 5.44 20.11 4.17
C GLU A 129 5.13 19.33 2.89
N LEU A 130 6.06 18.51 2.40
CA LEU A 130 5.82 17.60 1.28
C LEU A 130 4.63 16.66 1.56
N MET A 131 4.59 16.05 2.72
CA MET A 131 3.49 15.16 3.10
C MET A 131 2.15 15.88 3.20
N ARG A 132 2.15 17.11 3.72
CA ARG A 132 0.96 17.96 3.78
C ARG A 132 0.43 18.29 2.38
N LEU A 133 1.32 18.71 1.47
CA LEU A 133 0.98 19.08 0.09
C LEU A 133 0.53 17.87 -0.72
N LEU A 134 1.20 16.73 -0.59
CA LEU A 134 0.79 15.48 -1.25
C LEU A 134 -0.62 15.06 -0.82
N ARG A 135 -0.92 15.05 0.49
CA ARG A 135 -2.26 14.73 0.98
C ARG A 135 -3.32 15.66 0.41
N LYS A 136 -3.03 16.97 0.37
CA LYS A 136 -3.95 17.98 -0.18
C LYS A 136 -4.21 17.75 -1.68
N ALA A 137 -3.17 17.54 -2.47
CA ALA A 137 -3.29 17.29 -3.90
C ALA A 137 -4.03 15.98 -4.20
N ILE A 138 -3.70 14.90 -3.47
CA ILE A 138 -4.34 13.59 -3.62
C ILE A 138 -5.81 13.66 -3.25
N ALA A 139 -6.17 14.31 -2.14
CA ALA A 139 -7.56 14.46 -1.71
C ALA A 139 -8.39 15.22 -2.75
N ALA A 140 -7.86 16.31 -3.30
CA ALA A 140 -8.54 17.08 -4.35
C ALA A 140 -8.68 16.31 -5.68
N GLY A 141 -7.74 15.42 -6.00
CA GLY A 141 -7.72 14.65 -7.24
C GLY A 141 -8.26 13.22 -7.12
N ASN A 142 -8.71 12.78 -5.95
CA ASN A 142 -9.07 11.38 -5.70
C ASN A 142 -10.06 10.81 -6.73
N GLU A 143 -11.14 11.55 -7.04
CA GLU A 143 -12.17 11.11 -8.00
C GLU A 143 -11.70 11.11 -9.47
N LEU A 144 -10.55 11.71 -9.75
CA LEU A 144 -9.93 11.65 -11.08
C LEU A 144 -9.12 10.36 -11.27
N SER A 145 -8.87 9.62 -10.19
CA SER A 145 -8.15 8.36 -10.24
C SER A 145 -9.01 7.25 -10.83
N ARG A 146 -8.40 6.36 -11.59
CA ARG A 146 -9.02 5.10 -12.02
C ARG A 146 -9.34 4.18 -10.84
N ALA A 147 -8.60 4.28 -9.75
CA ALA A 147 -8.79 3.52 -8.53
C ALA A 147 -8.81 4.48 -7.31
N PRO A 148 -9.88 5.27 -7.13
CA PRO A 148 -9.95 6.21 -6.03
C PRO A 148 -9.95 5.51 -4.67
N LEU A 149 -9.32 6.16 -3.68
CA LEU A 149 -9.41 5.72 -2.29
C LEU A 149 -10.87 5.78 -1.84
N ARG A 150 -11.32 4.72 -1.19
CA ARG A 150 -12.66 4.64 -0.58
C ARG A 150 -12.51 4.31 0.90
N ASP A 151 -13.11 5.10 1.74
CA ASP A 151 -13.22 4.78 3.16
C ASP A 151 -14.24 3.67 3.39
N VAL A 152 -14.05 2.89 4.45
CA VAL A 152 -15.11 2.01 4.94
C VAL A 152 -16.21 2.92 5.43
N GLN A 153 -17.35 2.93 4.74
CA GLN A 153 -18.54 3.57 5.29
C GLN A 153 -18.92 2.81 6.58
N ALA A 154 -18.88 3.55 7.66
CA ALA A 154 -19.29 3.07 8.97
C ALA A 154 -20.76 2.63 8.98
#